data_6618db10bd84c844d0d450085415791c
#
_entry.id   6618db10bd84c844d0d450085415791c
#
_cell.length_a   1.000
_cell.length_b   1.000
_cell.length_c   1.000
_cell.angle_alpha   90.00
_cell.angle_beta   90.00
_cell.angle_gamma   90.00
#
_symmetry.space_group_name_H-M   'P 1'
#
loop_
_entity.id
_entity.type
_entity.pdbx_description
1 polymer ?
#
loop_
_entity_poly.entity_id
_entity_poly.type
_entity_poly.pdbx_seq_one_letter_code
_entity_poly.pdbx_strand_id
1 'polypeptide(L)'
;MPQFKKKPVIIEARQFNNDSESYELVHWVNEGQYARGVDVPFATWINGNLIIPTLEGDHTASTGDWIIKGVAGEFYPCKPGIFEQTYEKV
;
A
#
# COMPACT_ATOMS: atom_id res chain seq x y z
N MET A 1 -24.96 4.41 23.81
CA MET A 1 -23.55 4.19 23.50
C MET A 1 -23.05 5.26 22.55
N PRO A 2 -21.88 5.82 22.78
CA PRO A 2 -21.34 6.77 21.81
C PRO A 2 -21.04 6.09 20.49
N GLN A 3 -21.25 6.83 19.41
CA GLN A 3 -20.97 6.36 18.06
C GLN A 3 -19.87 7.22 17.47
N PHE A 4 -19.04 6.63 16.60
CA PHE A 4 -17.94 7.32 15.96
C PHE A 4 -18.02 7.14 14.45
N LYS A 5 -17.74 8.19 13.74
CA LYS A 5 -17.69 8.21 12.29
C LYS A 5 -16.26 8.40 11.84
N LYS A 6 -15.81 7.61 10.87
CA LYS A 6 -14.47 7.79 10.30
C LYS A 6 -14.40 9.16 9.61
N LYS A 7 -13.37 9.92 9.94
CA LYS A 7 -13.14 11.21 9.29
C LYS A 7 -12.76 10.99 7.81
N PRO A 8 -13.26 11.83 6.90
CA PRO A 8 -12.80 11.76 5.52
C PRO A 8 -11.31 12.07 5.44
N VAL A 9 -10.56 11.23 4.73
CA VAL A 9 -9.13 11.44 4.48
C VAL A 9 -8.84 11.19 3.02
N ILE A 10 -7.85 11.91 2.49
CA ILE A 10 -7.36 11.69 1.14
C ILE A 10 -6.06 10.90 1.27
N ILE A 11 -5.97 9.79 0.54
CA ILE A 11 -4.79 8.93 0.52
C ILE A 11 -4.33 8.76 -0.92
N GLU A 12 -3.11 8.32 -1.08
CA GLU A 12 -2.63 7.87 -2.38
C GLU A 12 -2.73 6.35 -2.44
N ALA A 13 -3.06 5.83 -3.60
CA ALA A 13 -3.11 4.40 -3.82
C ALA A 13 -2.71 4.08 -5.25
N ARG A 14 -2.02 2.96 -5.44
CA ARG A 14 -1.65 2.44 -6.74
C ARG A 14 -1.96 0.96 -6.79
N GLN A 15 -2.45 0.48 -7.92
CA GLN A 15 -2.81 -0.91 -8.07
C GLN A 15 -1.61 -1.74 -8.50
N PHE A 16 -1.45 -2.89 -7.87
CA PHE A 16 -0.43 -3.86 -8.25
C PHE A 16 -1.02 -4.84 -9.26
N ASN A 17 -0.55 -4.77 -10.50
CA ASN A 17 -1.08 -5.58 -11.61
C ASN A 17 -0.09 -6.64 -12.09
N ASN A 18 1.03 -6.81 -11.42
CA ASN A 18 2.05 -7.79 -11.78
C ASN A 18 2.53 -7.62 -13.22
N ASP A 19 2.82 -6.38 -13.60
CA ASP A 19 3.29 -6.01 -14.93
C ASP A 19 4.50 -5.07 -14.83
N SER A 20 4.91 -4.48 -15.95
CA SER A 20 6.10 -3.61 -15.98
C SER A 20 5.99 -2.38 -15.09
N GLU A 21 4.78 -1.92 -14.80
CA GLU A 21 4.57 -0.80 -13.88
C GLU A 21 4.88 -1.17 -12.43
N SER A 22 5.01 -2.46 -12.13
CA SER A 22 5.37 -2.91 -10.79
C SER A 22 6.76 -2.46 -10.35
N TYR A 23 7.67 -2.18 -11.29
CA TYR A 23 8.97 -1.60 -10.95
C TYR A 23 8.81 -0.21 -10.34
N GLU A 24 7.96 0.61 -10.93
CA GLU A 24 7.68 1.95 -10.40
C GLU A 24 6.96 1.89 -9.05
N LEU A 25 6.09 0.90 -8.89
CA LEU A 25 5.36 0.68 -7.65
C LEU A 25 6.33 0.33 -6.51
N VAL A 26 7.27 -0.59 -6.76
CA VAL A 26 8.31 -0.96 -5.80
C VAL A 26 9.14 0.27 -5.41
N HIS A 27 9.53 1.06 -6.40
CA HIS A 27 10.32 2.28 -6.16
C HIS A 27 9.54 3.28 -5.30
N TRP A 28 8.26 3.48 -5.59
CA TRP A 28 7.39 4.36 -4.82
C TRP A 28 7.31 3.96 -3.35
N VAL A 29 7.13 2.65 -3.09
CA VAL A 29 7.10 2.14 -1.71
C VAL A 29 8.44 2.36 -1.02
N ASN A 30 9.54 2.02 -1.68
CA ASN A 30 10.87 2.14 -1.10
C ASN A 30 11.27 3.58 -0.81
N GLU A 31 10.96 4.50 -1.73
CA GLU A 31 11.20 5.91 -1.49
C GLU A 31 10.39 6.45 -0.31
N GLY A 32 9.13 6.05 -0.23
CA GLY A 32 8.25 6.48 0.86
C GLY A 32 8.73 5.98 2.21
N GLN A 33 9.16 4.73 2.29
CA GLN A 33 9.70 4.16 3.53
C GLN A 33 11.01 4.83 3.94
N TYR A 34 11.88 5.07 2.97
CA TYR A 34 13.13 5.80 3.22
C TYR A 34 12.86 7.22 3.73
N ALA A 35 11.94 7.93 3.11
CA ALA A 35 11.59 9.30 3.50
C ALA A 35 11.01 9.37 4.92
N ARG A 36 10.33 8.33 5.38
CA ARG A 36 9.80 8.23 6.75
C ARG A 36 10.89 7.86 7.76
N GLY A 37 12.08 7.47 7.30
CA GLY A 37 13.13 6.99 8.18
C GLY A 37 12.85 5.60 8.75
N VAL A 38 12.04 4.81 8.07
CA VAL A 38 11.73 3.44 8.50
C VAL A 38 12.88 2.52 8.10
N ASP A 39 13.45 1.84 9.09
CA ASP A 39 14.58 0.94 8.88
C ASP A 39 14.04 -0.48 8.65
N VAL A 40 13.69 -0.76 7.41
CA VAL A 40 13.20 -2.07 6.96
C VAL A 40 13.87 -2.44 5.64
N PRO A 41 13.91 -3.72 5.27
CA PRO A 41 14.40 -4.14 3.95
C PRO A 41 13.56 -3.52 2.83
N PHE A 42 14.12 -3.47 1.63
CA PHE A 42 13.40 -2.99 0.47
C PHE A 42 12.22 -3.90 0.12
N ALA A 43 11.14 -3.30 -0.35
CA ALA A 43 10.05 -4.05 -0.97
C ALA A 43 10.57 -4.78 -2.20
N THR A 44 10.00 -5.94 -2.48
CA THR A 44 10.42 -6.78 -3.59
C THR A 44 9.21 -7.25 -4.39
N TRP A 45 9.40 -7.39 -5.69
CA TRP A 45 8.41 -7.97 -6.59
C TRP A 45 8.94 -9.31 -7.04
N ILE A 46 8.35 -10.40 -6.53
CA ILE A 46 8.86 -11.74 -6.76
C ILE A 46 7.70 -12.74 -6.85
N ASN A 47 7.79 -13.66 -7.80
CA ASN A 47 6.82 -14.75 -8.00
C ASN A 47 5.37 -14.26 -8.09
N GLY A 48 5.15 -13.13 -8.76
CA GLY A 48 3.81 -12.58 -8.93
C GLY A 48 3.25 -11.87 -7.73
N ASN A 49 4.04 -11.69 -6.67
CA ASN A 49 3.63 -11.00 -5.45
C ASN A 49 4.53 -9.80 -5.18
N LEU A 50 3.96 -8.83 -4.50
CA LEU A 50 4.71 -7.67 -4.00
C LEU A 50 4.84 -7.82 -2.48
N ILE A 51 6.05 -7.90 -1.98
CA ILE A 51 6.34 -8.02 -0.55
C ILE A 51 6.74 -6.64 -0.02
N ILE A 52 6.01 -6.17 0.98
CA ILE A 52 6.26 -4.87 1.61
C ILE A 52 6.70 -5.11 3.05
N PRO A 53 8.00 -5.05 3.36
CA PRO A 53 8.46 -5.17 4.74
C PRO A 53 8.04 -3.95 5.56
N THR A 54 7.59 -4.20 6.78
CA THR A 54 7.26 -3.15 7.73
C THR A 54 7.84 -3.50 9.10
N LEU A 55 7.84 -2.55 10.02
CA LEU A 55 8.30 -2.81 11.40
C LEU A 55 7.45 -3.85 12.11
N GLU A 56 6.23 -4.08 11.64
CA GLU A 56 5.29 -5.05 12.22
C GLU A 56 5.32 -6.39 11.50
N GLY A 57 6.15 -6.54 10.46
CA GLY A 57 6.26 -7.73 9.64
C GLY A 57 6.01 -7.43 8.17
N ASP A 58 6.03 -8.47 7.35
CA ASP A 58 5.85 -8.34 5.92
C ASP A 58 4.37 -8.37 5.53
N HIS A 59 3.99 -7.47 4.63
CA HIS A 59 2.70 -7.56 3.94
C HIS A 59 2.93 -8.12 2.56
N THR A 60 2.05 -8.99 2.10
CA THR A 60 2.10 -9.57 0.76
C THR A 60 0.90 -9.11 -0.04
N ALA A 61 1.15 -8.47 -1.18
CA ALA A 61 0.11 -8.08 -2.12
C ALA A 61 0.08 -9.06 -3.29
N SER A 62 -1.12 -9.43 -3.70
CA SER A 62 -1.37 -10.28 -4.87
C SER A 62 -1.83 -9.42 -6.05
N THR A 63 -1.78 -9.99 -7.26
CA THR A 63 -2.23 -9.30 -8.46
C THR A 63 -3.65 -8.75 -8.27
N GLY A 64 -3.84 -7.46 -8.57
CA GLY A 64 -5.11 -6.77 -8.41
C GLY A 64 -5.24 -6.00 -7.12
N ASP A 65 -4.43 -6.29 -6.11
CA ASP A 65 -4.48 -5.56 -4.85
C ASP A 65 -4.03 -4.12 -5.03
N TRP A 66 -4.62 -3.23 -4.25
CA TRP A 66 -4.19 -1.83 -4.19
C TRP A 66 -3.17 -1.65 -3.08
N ILE A 67 -2.15 -0.86 -3.33
CA ILE A 67 -1.18 -0.47 -2.31
C ILE A 67 -1.53 0.93 -1.87
N ILE A 68 -1.88 1.07 -0.61
CA ILE A 68 -2.30 2.34 -0.03
C ILE A 68 -1.13 2.96 0.71
N LYS A 69 -0.91 4.26 0.47
CA LYS A 69 -0.06 5.08 1.31
C LYS A 69 -0.97 5.84 2.25
N GLY A 70 -1.01 5.43 3.51
CA GLY A 70 -1.91 6.00 4.50
C GLY A 70 -1.52 7.41 4.92
N VAL A 71 -2.33 8.01 5.79
CA VAL A 71 -2.14 9.42 6.21
C VAL A 71 -0.84 9.63 6.98
N ALA A 72 -0.33 8.60 7.64
CA ALA A 72 0.95 8.66 8.34
C ALA A 72 2.13 8.27 7.44
N GLY A 73 1.87 8.01 6.16
CA GLY A 73 2.89 7.60 5.20
C GLY A 73 3.16 6.09 5.18
N GLU A 74 2.42 5.31 5.96
CA GLU A 74 2.56 3.85 5.99
C GLU A 74 2.01 3.21 4.70
N PHE A 75 2.59 2.08 4.31
CA PHE A 75 2.15 1.35 3.12
C PHE A 75 1.53 0.03 3.53
N TYR A 76 0.41 -0.31 2.90
CA TYR A 76 -0.25 -1.59 3.13
C TYR A 76 -1.13 -1.98 1.94
N PRO A 77 -1.30 -3.30 1.70
CA PRO A 77 -2.16 -3.75 0.61
C PRO A 77 -3.63 -3.77 1.02
N CYS A 78 -4.50 -3.64 0.04
CA CYS A 78 -5.95 -3.70 0.22
C CYS A 78 -6.55 -4.47 -0.94
N LYS A 79 -7.45 -5.39 -0.65
CA LYS A 79 -8.13 -6.16 -1.69
C LYS A 79 -8.99 -5.26 -2.57
N PRO A 80 -9.07 -5.53 -3.90
CA PRO A 80 -9.79 -4.64 -4.82
C PRO A 80 -11.23 -4.38 -4.43
N GLY A 81 -11.98 -5.42 -4.04
CA GLY A 81 -13.38 -5.27 -3.65
C GLY A 81 -13.55 -4.38 -2.43
N ILE A 82 -12.69 -4.55 -1.43
CA ILE A 82 -12.72 -3.73 -0.21
C ILE A 82 -12.32 -2.30 -0.54
N PHE A 83 -11.30 -2.13 -1.40
CA PHE A 83 -10.83 -0.81 -1.80
C PHE A 83 -11.94 -0.02 -2.50
N GLU A 84 -12.64 -0.64 -3.43
CA GLU A 84 -13.71 0.00 -4.18
C GLU A 84 -14.90 0.38 -3.30
N GLN A 85 -15.17 -0.37 -2.25
CA GLN A 85 -16.23 -0.05 -1.29
C GLN A 85 -15.84 1.07 -0.32
N THR A 86 -14.56 1.25 -0.08
CA THR A 86 -14.06 2.16 0.95
C THR A 86 -13.63 3.52 0.39
N TYR A 87 -13.07 3.52 -0.82
CA TYR A 87 -12.49 4.71 -1.43
C TYR A 87 -13.13 5.01 -2.78
N GLU A 88 -13.18 6.28 -3.12
CA GLU A 88 -13.57 6.72 -4.45
C GLU A 88 -12.54 7.71 -4.98
N LYS A 89 -12.39 7.72 -6.30
CA LYS A 89 -11.42 8.59 -6.95
C LYS A 89 -11.87 10.05 -6.83
N VAL A 90 -10.91 10.91 -6.47
CA VAL A 90 -11.15 12.35 -6.36
C VAL A 90 -10.79 13.04 -7.67
#